data_1272d50f0f5e10f6925d9778dd60bf06
#
_entry.id   1272d50f0f5e10f6925d9778dd60bf06
#
_cell.length_a   1.000
_cell.length_b   1.000
_cell.length_c   1.000
_cell.angle_alpha   90.00
_cell.angle_beta   90.00
_cell.angle_gamma   90.00
#
_symmetry.space_group_name_H-M   'P 1'
#
loop_
_entity.id
_entity.type
_entity.pdbx_description
1 polymer ?
#
loop_
_entity_poly.entity_id
_entity_poly.type
_entity_poly.pdbx_seq_one_letter_code
_entity_poly.pdbx_strand_id
1 'polypeptide(L)'
;MARHAHEDALSESEFERLVGGAKLLKPPWNLEALFVVFVGGRLGMRVGEIAHLERSWVNFETGMIEVPSHEPCRKGRDGGRCGYCRRQARRVIANDDTGLELEDVLESYWNPKTPASERAIPFEFSERAENIIGAFFEFYEAVPFSVATARRRVKLAGEAAEIARRLYPHCLRATAATHHAYNGLGVVSLQALMGWRKLATAEKYLRLSGGRTKRALHELYD
;
A
#
# COMPACT_ATOMS: atom_id res chain seq x y z
N MET A 1 22.73 11.60 -4.52
CA MET A 1 22.13 11.51 -3.17
C MET A 1 20.96 10.54 -3.21
N ALA A 2 20.89 9.56 -2.29
CA ALA A 2 19.72 8.70 -2.20
C ALA A 2 18.52 9.54 -1.72
N ARG A 3 17.47 9.68 -2.54
CA ARG A 3 16.22 10.34 -2.15
C ARG A 3 15.63 9.59 -0.97
N HIS A 4 15.30 10.31 0.07
CA HIS A 4 14.60 9.71 1.23
C HIS A 4 13.13 9.50 0.87
N ALA A 5 12.55 8.35 1.25
CA ALA A 5 11.21 7.95 0.85
C ALA A 5 10.10 8.95 1.25
N HIS A 6 10.31 9.77 2.28
CA HIS A 6 9.37 10.81 2.71
C HIS A 6 9.34 12.02 1.75
N GLU A 7 10.44 12.29 1.02
CA GLU A 7 10.50 13.36 0.01
C GLU A 7 9.62 13.05 -1.20
N ASP A 8 9.26 11.79 -1.38
CA ASP A 8 8.40 11.32 -2.44
C ASP A 8 6.90 11.38 -2.08
N ALA A 9 6.54 11.69 -0.83
CA ALA A 9 5.14 11.80 -0.41
C ALA A 9 4.42 12.91 -1.20
N LEU A 10 3.15 12.66 -1.51
CA LEU A 10 2.26 13.67 -2.08
C LEU A 10 1.75 14.58 -0.96
N SER A 11 1.60 15.88 -1.27
CA SER A 11 0.78 16.76 -0.44
C SER A 11 -0.68 16.32 -0.49
N GLU A 12 -1.50 16.79 0.45
CA GLU A 12 -2.92 16.47 0.47
C GLU A 12 -3.62 16.88 -0.84
N SER A 13 -3.31 18.08 -1.33
CA SER A 13 -3.88 18.58 -2.60
C SER A 13 -3.44 17.76 -3.81
N GLU A 14 -2.17 17.32 -3.87
CA GLU A 14 -1.70 16.42 -4.92
C GLU A 14 -2.38 15.05 -4.86
N PHE A 15 -2.59 14.53 -3.63
CA PHE A 15 -3.28 13.26 -3.46
C PHE A 15 -4.73 13.34 -3.92
N GLU A 16 -5.46 14.41 -3.56
CA GLU A 16 -6.85 14.60 -4.01
C GLU A 16 -6.93 14.81 -5.53
N ARG A 17 -5.98 15.53 -6.13
CA ARG A 17 -5.88 15.60 -7.60
C ARG A 17 -5.65 14.22 -8.22
N LEU A 18 -4.78 13.39 -7.63
CA LEU A 18 -4.51 12.04 -8.12
C LEU A 18 -5.77 11.15 -8.04
N VAL A 19 -6.53 11.27 -6.96
CA VAL A 19 -7.84 10.60 -6.83
C VAL A 19 -8.81 11.08 -7.90
N GLY A 20 -8.85 12.39 -8.17
CA GLY A 20 -9.62 12.98 -9.28
C GLY A 20 -9.20 12.39 -10.63
N GLY A 21 -7.89 12.33 -10.90
CA GLY A 21 -7.35 11.73 -12.12
C GLY A 21 -7.68 10.25 -12.29
N ALA A 22 -7.70 9.49 -11.19
CA ALA A 22 -8.13 8.09 -11.22
C ALA A 22 -9.59 7.94 -11.67
N LYS A 23 -10.48 8.83 -11.21
CA LYS A 23 -11.90 8.83 -11.60
C LYS A 23 -12.13 9.16 -13.08
N LEU A 24 -11.22 9.92 -13.69
CA LEU A 24 -11.31 10.29 -15.12
C LEU A 24 -10.93 9.17 -16.09
N LEU A 25 -10.34 8.08 -15.60
CA LEU A 25 -9.99 6.95 -16.45
C LEU A 25 -11.24 6.21 -16.92
N LYS A 26 -11.15 5.55 -18.08
CA LYS A 26 -12.24 4.72 -18.60
C LYS A 26 -12.49 3.48 -17.73
N PRO A 27 -13.75 3.04 -17.54
CA PRO A 27 -14.04 1.77 -16.90
C PRO A 27 -13.38 0.59 -17.63
N PRO A 28 -12.90 -0.44 -16.91
CA PRO A 28 -12.88 -0.59 -15.46
C PRO A 28 -11.65 0.07 -14.80
N TRP A 29 -10.81 0.75 -15.57
CA TRP A 29 -9.53 1.31 -15.10
C TRP A 29 -9.68 2.42 -14.06
N ASN A 30 -10.78 3.16 -14.10
CA ASN A 30 -11.12 4.15 -13.10
C ASN A 30 -11.27 3.52 -11.70
N LEU A 31 -12.05 2.44 -11.58
CA LEU A 31 -12.23 1.71 -10.33
C LEU A 31 -10.91 1.07 -9.85
N GLU A 32 -10.18 0.42 -10.75
CA GLU A 32 -8.88 -0.18 -10.46
C GLU A 32 -7.85 0.85 -9.99
N ALA A 33 -7.77 2.00 -10.67
CA ALA A 33 -6.84 3.07 -10.33
C ALA A 33 -7.22 3.71 -8.99
N LEU A 34 -8.50 4.01 -8.78
CA LEU A 34 -9.02 4.58 -7.54
C LEU A 34 -8.71 3.68 -6.35
N PHE A 35 -8.95 2.37 -6.49
CA PHE A 35 -8.63 1.37 -5.49
C PHE A 35 -7.12 1.37 -5.15
N VAL A 36 -6.25 1.24 -6.15
CA VAL A 36 -4.78 1.22 -5.94
C VAL A 36 -4.29 2.52 -5.30
N VAL A 37 -4.77 3.67 -5.77
CA VAL A 37 -4.39 5.00 -5.25
C VAL A 37 -4.81 5.13 -3.79
N PHE A 38 -6.04 4.75 -3.46
CA PHE A 38 -6.57 4.95 -2.13
C PHE A 38 -5.97 3.96 -1.12
N VAL A 39 -5.96 2.68 -1.44
CA VAL A 39 -5.40 1.62 -0.58
C VAL A 39 -3.89 1.82 -0.38
N GLY A 40 -3.17 2.26 -1.41
CA GLY A 40 -1.75 2.62 -1.29
C GLY A 40 -1.52 3.91 -0.51
N GLY A 41 -2.31 4.96 -0.78
CA GLY A 41 -2.08 6.33 -0.31
C GLY A 41 -2.76 6.70 1.00
N ARG A 42 -3.71 5.90 1.48
CA ARG A 42 -4.36 6.06 2.80
C ARG A 42 -4.15 4.86 3.72
N LEU A 43 -4.27 3.64 3.23
CA LEU A 43 -4.05 2.45 4.06
C LEU A 43 -2.58 2.02 4.08
N GLY A 44 -1.74 2.60 3.25
CA GLY A 44 -0.30 2.36 3.24
C GLY A 44 0.09 0.95 2.80
N MET A 45 -0.73 0.22 2.07
CA MET A 45 -0.41 -1.11 1.58
C MET A 45 0.72 -1.09 0.56
N ARG A 46 1.56 -2.13 0.59
CA ARG A 46 2.59 -2.31 -0.45
C ARG A 46 1.94 -2.76 -1.76
N VAL A 47 2.50 -2.34 -2.89
CA VAL A 47 1.96 -2.73 -4.21
C VAL A 47 1.89 -4.25 -4.44
N GLY A 48 2.77 -5.00 -3.79
CA GLY A 48 2.71 -6.46 -3.80
C GLY A 48 1.53 -6.99 -3.00
N GLU A 49 1.25 -6.41 -1.84
CA GLU A 49 0.06 -6.71 -1.02
C GLU A 49 -1.22 -6.36 -1.81
N ILE A 50 -1.30 -5.16 -2.37
CA ILE A 50 -2.45 -4.72 -3.19
C ILE A 50 -2.69 -5.68 -4.35
N ALA A 51 -1.64 -6.07 -5.08
CA ALA A 51 -1.79 -6.96 -6.22
C ALA A 51 -2.20 -8.40 -5.85
N HIS A 52 -2.09 -8.80 -4.59
CA HIS A 52 -2.50 -10.13 -4.10
C HIS A 52 -3.73 -10.08 -3.20
N LEU A 53 -4.28 -8.89 -2.98
CA LEU A 53 -5.45 -8.72 -2.12
C LEU A 53 -6.66 -9.47 -2.69
N GLU A 54 -7.28 -10.27 -1.84
CA GLU A 54 -8.48 -11.04 -2.11
C GLU A 54 -9.63 -10.56 -1.22
N ARG A 55 -10.85 -10.79 -1.66
CA ARG A 55 -12.06 -10.44 -0.89
C ARG A 55 -12.07 -11.11 0.49
N SER A 56 -11.52 -12.33 0.59
CA SER A 56 -11.37 -13.09 1.82
C SER A 56 -10.49 -12.42 2.89
N TRP A 57 -9.60 -11.51 2.50
CA TRP A 57 -8.78 -10.74 3.45
C TRP A 57 -9.52 -9.53 4.03
N VAL A 58 -10.69 -9.19 3.47
CA VAL A 58 -11.45 -8.00 3.88
C VAL A 58 -12.62 -8.40 4.75
N ASN A 59 -12.53 -8.02 6.01
CA ASN A 59 -13.63 -8.17 6.96
C ASN A 59 -14.40 -6.84 7.03
N PHE A 60 -15.59 -6.81 6.43
CA PHE A 60 -16.44 -5.61 6.41
C PHE A 60 -17.20 -5.40 7.72
N GLU A 61 -17.32 -6.43 8.58
CA GLU A 61 -17.97 -6.29 9.89
C GLU A 61 -17.05 -5.55 10.86
N THR A 62 -15.74 -5.84 10.79
CA THR A 62 -14.74 -5.19 11.67
C THR A 62 -14.01 -4.03 11.00
N GLY A 63 -14.28 -3.73 9.72
CA GLY A 63 -13.61 -2.68 8.96
C GLY A 63 -12.10 -2.89 8.79
N MET A 64 -11.65 -4.16 8.69
CA MET A 64 -10.23 -4.53 8.66
C MET A 64 -9.86 -5.26 7.37
N ILE A 65 -8.64 -5.01 6.87
CA ILE A 65 -7.97 -5.86 5.88
C ILE A 65 -6.89 -6.66 6.62
N GLU A 66 -7.05 -7.98 6.62
CA GLU A 66 -6.11 -8.91 7.25
C GLU A 66 -5.09 -9.39 6.22
N VAL A 67 -3.88 -8.84 6.28
CA VAL A 67 -2.78 -9.27 5.40
C VAL A 67 -2.17 -10.55 5.97
N PRO A 68 -2.31 -11.71 5.31
CA PRO A 68 -1.85 -12.98 5.83
C PRO A 68 -0.32 -13.11 5.84
N SER A 69 0.19 -14.00 6.69
CA SER A 69 1.63 -14.31 6.76
C SER A 69 2.08 -15.10 5.53
N HIS A 70 1.30 -16.08 5.14
CA HIS A 70 1.59 -16.96 4.02
C HIS A 70 0.33 -17.40 3.31
N GLU A 71 0.29 -17.18 2.00
CA GLU A 71 -0.65 -17.82 1.09
C GLU A 71 0.04 -18.16 -0.23
N PRO A 72 -0.20 -19.36 -0.81
CA PRO A 72 0.38 -19.70 -2.09
C PRO A 72 -0.21 -18.82 -3.20
N CYS A 73 0.61 -18.00 -3.82
CA CYS A 73 0.20 -17.18 -4.96
C CYS A 73 -0.29 -18.04 -6.13
N ARG A 74 -1.53 -17.83 -6.58
CA ARG A 74 -2.15 -18.52 -7.72
C ARG A 74 -2.40 -17.61 -8.92
N LYS A 75 -1.79 -16.42 -8.95
CA LYS A 75 -2.02 -15.37 -9.97
C LYS A 75 -1.16 -15.49 -11.23
N GLY A 76 -0.38 -16.53 -11.34
CA GLY A 76 0.37 -16.85 -12.55
C GLY A 76 -0.48 -17.59 -13.60
N ARG A 77 0.13 -17.90 -14.76
CA ARG A 77 -0.53 -18.72 -15.77
C ARG A 77 -0.89 -20.08 -15.17
N ASP A 78 -2.07 -20.58 -15.50
CA ASP A 78 -2.58 -21.90 -15.07
C ASP A 78 -2.61 -22.08 -13.52
N GLY A 79 -2.88 -20.98 -12.78
CA GLY A 79 -2.89 -21.02 -11.32
C GLY A 79 -1.51 -21.08 -10.65
N GLY A 80 -0.44 -20.96 -11.40
CA GLY A 80 0.93 -20.95 -10.89
C GLY A 80 1.32 -19.63 -10.22
N ARG A 81 2.59 -19.54 -9.80
CA ARG A 81 3.13 -18.34 -9.14
C ARG A 81 3.32 -17.20 -10.13
N CYS A 82 2.87 -16.00 -9.78
CA CYS A 82 3.02 -14.82 -10.63
C CYS A 82 4.50 -14.38 -10.77
N GLY A 83 4.81 -13.60 -11.80
CA GLY A 83 6.16 -13.10 -12.05
C GLY A 83 6.73 -12.21 -10.94
N TYR A 84 5.88 -11.58 -10.13
CA TYR A 84 6.32 -10.84 -8.95
C TYR A 84 6.84 -11.79 -7.86
N CYS A 85 6.06 -12.81 -7.50
CA CYS A 85 6.45 -13.80 -6.50
C CYS A 85 7.72 -14.56 -6.91
N ARG A 86 7.83 -14.98 -8.18
CA ARG A 86 9.06 -15.61 -8.70
C ARG A 86 10.29 -14.71 -8.57
N ARG A 87 10.16 -13.39 -8.84
CA ARG A 87 11.28 -12.45 -8.64
C ARG A 87 11.64 -12.26 -7.18
N GLN A 88 10.65 -12.25 -6.29
CA GLN A 88 10.92 -12.15 -4.85
C GLN A 88 11.60 -13.41 -4.32
N ALA A 89 11.13 -14.60 -4.71
CA ALA A 89 11.77 -15.86 -4.34
C ALA A 89 13.24 -15.90 -4.76
N ARG A 90 13.55 -15.54 -6.03
CA ARG A 90 14.94 -15.46 -6.51
C ARG A 90 15.79 -14.49 -5.68
N ARG A 91 15.22 -13.38 -5.19
CA ARG A 91 15.94 -12.43 -4.33
C ARG A 91 16.19 -13.00 -2.93
N VAL A 92 15.28 -13.80 -2.41
CA VAL A 92 15.49 -14.49 -1.14
C VAL A 92 16.67 -15.42 -1.27
N ILE A 93 16.65 -16.33 -2.25
CA ILE A 93 17.73 -17.28 -2.49
C ILE A 93 19.08 -16.58 -2.72
N ALA A 94 19.11 -15.51 -3.51
CA ALA A 94 20.33 -14.77 -3.80
C ALA A 94 20.94 -14.05 -2.56
N ASN A 95 20.20 -13.94 -1.46
CA ASN A 95 20.65 -13.28 -0.23
C ASN A 95 20.61 -14.23 1.00
N ASP A 96 20.44 -15.53 0.75
CA ASP A 96 20.29 -16.53 1.79
C ASP A 96 21.33 -17.65 1.59
N ASP A 97 22.14 -17.88 2.61
CA ASP A 97 23.17 -18.92 2.63
C ASP A 97 22.60 -20.30 3.09
N THR A 98 21.26 -20.42 3.21
CA THR A 98 20.62 -21.66 3.75
C THR A 98 20.51 -22.80 2.74
N GLY A 99 20.84 -22.59 1.46
CA GLY A 99 20.77 -23.60 0.42
C GLY A 99 19.36 -23.97 -0.02
N LEU A 100 18.35 -23.12 0.22
CA LEU A 100 16.97 -23.30 -0.21
C LEU A 100 16.86 -23.26 -1.73
N GLU A 101 16.13 -24.22 -2.30
CA GLU A 101 15.80 -24.22 -3.72
C GLU A 101 14.65 -23.25 -4.03
N LEU A 102 14.56 -22.87 -5.31
CA LEU A 102 13.54 -21.91 -5.76
C LEU A 102 12.12 -22.42 -5.52
N GLU A 103 11.90 -23.69 -5.71
CA GLU A 103 10.64 -24.39 -5.54
C GLU A 103 10.20 -24.35 -4.08
N ASP A 104 11.10 -24.62 -3.12
CA ASP A 104 10.81 -24.58 -1.68
C ASP A 104 10.33 -23.18 -1.26
N VAL A 105 11.02 -22.16 -1.76
CA VAL A 105 10.63 -20.77 -1.51
C VAL A 105 9.30 -20.43 -2.16
N LEU A 106 9.00 -20.95 -3.34
CA LEU A 106 7.76 -20.70 -4.06
C LEU A 106 6.55 -21.43 -3.46
N GLU A 107 6.73 -22.57 -2.83
CA GLU A 107 5.65 -23.29 -2.15
C GLU A 107 5.12 -22.55 -0.93
N SER A 108 5.98 -21.82 -0.24
CA SER A 108 5.62 -21.04 0.96
C SER A 108 4.99 -19.66 0.65
N TYR A 109 4.65 -19.35 -0.63
CA TYR A 109 4.44 -17.98 -1.04
C TYR A 109 3.12 -17.63 -1.74
N TRP A 110 2.36 -16.65 -1.34
CA TRP A 110 2.70 -15.21 -1.10
C TRP A 110 3.46 -15.06 0.24
N ASN A 111 4.64 -14.47 0.28
CA ASN A 111 5.33 -14.14 1.53
C ASN A 111 5.44 -12.61 1.63
N PRO A 112 4.81 -11.96 2.60
CA PRO A 112 5.07 -10.58 2.89
C PRO A 112 6.57 -10.43 3.16
N LYS A 113 7.15 -9.37 2.66
CA LYS A 113 8.60 -9.10 2.67
C LYS A 113 9.27 -9.31 4.04
N THR A 114 8.50 -9.30 5.12
CA THR A 114 8.94 -9.54 6.49
C THR A 114 7.78 -10.03 7.34
N PRO A 115 8.01 -10.79 8.44
CA PRO A 115 6.95 -11.19 9.39
C PRO A 115 6.10 -10.01 9.90
N ALA A 116 6.71 -8.83 10.07
CA ALA A 116 5.99 -7.60 10.44
C ALA A 116 5.01 -7.09 9.36
N SER A 117 4.93 -7.74 8.21
CA SER A 117 3.96 -7.38 7.17
C SER A 117 2.61 -8.08 7.36
N GLU A 118 2.55 -9.18 8.10
CA GLU A 118 1.32 -9.76 8.61
C GLU A 118 0.69 -8.78 9.61
N ARG A 119 -0.49 -8.29 9.28
CA ARG A 119 -1.16 -7.29 10.08
C ARG A 119 -2.61 -7.09 9.66
N ALA A 120 -3.41 -6.58 10.57
CA ALA A 120 -4.71 -6.01 10.27
C ALA A 120 -4.56 -4.51 9.97
N ILE A 121 -5.21 -4.05 8.90
CA ILE A 121 -5.21 -2.66 8.45
C ILE A 121 -6.64 -2.14 8.57
N PRO A 122 -6.93 -1.23 9.50
CA PRO A 122 -8.25 -0.64 9.61
C PRO A 122 -8.56 0.24 8.40
N PHE A 123 -9.80 0.21 7.92
CA PHE A 123 -10.29 1.11 6.88
C PHE A 123 -11.60 1.82 7.26
N GLU A 124 -12.29 1.40 8.32
CA GLU A 124 -13.54 1.99 8.82
C GLU A 124 -13.41 3.45 9.32
N PHE A 125 -12.17 3.91 9.60
CA PHE A 125 -11.93 5.30 9.97
C PHE A 125 -12.27 6.30 8.86
N SER A 126 -12.58 5.82 7.67
CA SER A 126 -12.86 6.63 6.49
C SER A 126 -13.99 6.00 5.67
N GLU A 127 -15.18 6.60 5.71
CA GLU A 127 -16.33 6.24 4.86
C GLU A 127 -15.92 6.14 3.37
N ARG A 128 -15.00 7.00 2.95
CA ARG A 128 -14.47 6.96 1.58
C ARG A 128 -13.65 5.70 1.30
N ALA A 129 -12.91 5.19 2.29
CA ALA A 129 -12.19 3.92 2.17
C ALA A 129 -13.18 2.76 2.06
N GLU A 130 -14.18 2.72 2.92
CA GLU A 130 -15.23 1.71 2.92
C GLU A 130 -15.93 1.66 1.56
N ASN A 131 -16.38 2.80 1.05
CA ASN A 131 -17.07 2.92 -0.23
C ASN A 131 -16.19 2.46 -1.42
N ILE A 132 -14.90 2.81 -1.43
CA ILE A 132 -14.00 2.40 -2.52
C ILE A 132 -13.69 0.90 -2.45
N ILE A 133 -13.44 0.37 -1.26
CA ILE A 133 -13.14 -1.05 -1.05
C ILE A 133 -14.39 -1.89 -1.33
N GLY A 134 -15.56 -1.45 -0.83
CA GLY A 134 -16.85 -2.09 -1.10
C GLY A 134 -17.13 -2.16 -2.58
N ALA A 135 -17.15 -1.03 -3.28
CA ALA A 135 -17.40 -0.96 -4.72
C ALA A 135 -16.40 -1.81 -5.53
N PHE A 136 -15.14 -1.91 -5.10
CA PHE A 136 -14.16 -2.76 -5.79
C PHE A 136 -14.50 -4.24 -5.63
N PHE A 137 -14.81 -4.69 -4.43
CA PHE A 137 -15.11 -6.10 -4.15
C PHE A 137 -16.56 -6.53 -4.45
N GLU A 138 -17.40 -5.62 -4.88
CA GLU A 138 -18.67 -5.97 -5.57
C GLU A 138 -18.41 -6.53 -6.99
N PHE A 139 -17.33 -6.12 -7.64
CA PHE A 139 -16.98 -6.56 -9.00
C PHE A 139 -15.91 -7.67 -9.03
N TYR A 140 -15.07 -7.77 -8.00
CA TYR A 140 -13.88 -8.64 -8.02
C TYR A 140 -13.79 -9.47 -6.75
N GLU A 141 -13.61 -10.78 -6.86
CA GLU A 141 -13.27 -11.64 -5.73
C GLU A 141 -11.80 -11.51 -5.31
N ALA A 142 -10.94 -11.10 -6.24
CA ALA A 142 -9.53 -10.81 -6.01
C ALA A 142 -9.07 -9.71 -6.95
N VAL A 143 -8.02 -8.98 -6.58
CA VAL A 143 -7.43 -7.97 -7.47
C VAL A 143 -7.05 -8.62 -8.80
N PRO A 144 -7.66 -8.23 -9.95
CA PRO A 144 -7.53 -8.98 -11.21
C PRO A 144 -6.23 -8.66 -11.97
N PHE A 145 -5.38 -7.80 -11.45
CA PHE A 145 -4.23 -7.28 -12.17
C PHE A 145 -2.89 -7.53 -11.44
N SER A 146 -1.81 -7.44 -12.21
CA SER A 146 -0.44 -7.62 -11.72
C SER A 146 0.12 -6.34 -11.05
N VAL A 147 1.25 -6.49 -10.32
CA VAL A 147 2.04 -5.35 -9.80
C VAL A 147 2.42 -4.36 -10.92
N ALA A 148 2.71 -4.85 -12.13
CA ALA A 148 3.04 -3.98 -13.26
C ALA A 148 1.82 -3.15 -13.69
N THR A 149 0.66 -3.77 -13.73
CA THR A 149 -0.61 -3.09 -14.05
C THR A 149 -0.98 -2.09 -12.96
N ALA A 150 -0.85 -2.44 -11.67
CA ALA A 150 -1.07 -1.50 -10.57
C ALA A 150 -0.20 -0.24 -10.73
N ARG A 151 1.09 -0.41 -11.05
CA ARG A 151 1.98 0.72 -11.34
C ARG A 151 1.51 1.57 -12.51
N ARG A 152 1.02 0.92 -13.57
CA ARG A 152 0.46 1.60 -14.74
C ARG A 152 -0.80 2.39 -14.37
N ARG A 153 -1.70 1.86 -13.52
CA ARG A 153 -2.89 2.58 -13.05
C ARG A 153 -2.52 3.87 -12.31
N VAL A 154 -1.55 3.80 -11.40
CA VAL A 154 -1.05 5.00 -10.68
C VAL A 154 -0.48 6.04 -11.66
N LYS A 155 0.31 5.59 -12.65
CA LYS A 155 0.88 6.47 -13.66
C LYS A 155 -0.21 7.17 -14.48
N LEU A 156 -1.19 6.42 -15.01
CA LEU A 156 -2.28 6.96 -15.81
C LEU A 156 -3.16 7.94 -15.02
N ALA A 157 -3.44 7.64 -13.74
CA ALA A 157 -4.16 8.56 -12.86
C ALA A 157 -3.39 9.87 -12.67
N GLY A 158 -2.06 9.80 -12.53
CA GLY A 158 -1.20 10.97 -12.41
C GLY A 158 -1.16 11.81 -13.69
N GLU A 159 -1.12 11.17 -14.85
CA GLU A 159 -1.20 11.83 -16.15
C GLU A 159 -2.55 12.55 -16.34
N ALA A 160 -3.66 11.87 -16.00
CA ALA A 160 -4.99 12.46 -16.07
C ALA A 160 -5.19 13.61 -15.05
N ALA A 161 -4.45 13.62 -13.94
CA ALA A 161 -4.43 14.68 -12.93
C ALA A 161 -3.44 15.82 -13.25
N GLU A 162 -2.71 15.73 -14.36
CA GLU A 162 -1.65 16.68 -14.75
C GLU A 162 -0.61 16.89 -13.65
N ILE A 163 -0.22 15.80 -12.97
CA ILE A 163 0.83 15.84 -11.95
C ILE A 163 2.19 15.69 -12.62
N ALA A 164 2.98 16.75 -12.64
CA ALA A 164 4.24 16.81 -13.39
C ALA A 164 5.33 15.84 -12.90
N ARG A 165 5.29 15.43 -11.62
CA ARG A 165 6.28 14.50 -11.06
C ARG A 165 5.94 13.05 -11.37
N ARG A 166 6.98 12.20 -11.41
CA ARG A 166 6.80 10.76 -11.58
C ARG A 166 6.10 10.14 -10.37
N LEU A 167 4.97 9.47 -10.60
CA LEU A 167 4.21 8.74 -9.59
C LEU A 167 4.46 7.24 -9.69
N TYR A 168 4.49 6.58 -8.53
CA TYR A 168 4.68 5.14 -8.39
C TYR A 168 4.18 4.67 -7.01
N PRO A 169 3.84 3.39 -6.83
CA PRO A 169 3.17 2.93 -5.60
C PRO A 169 3.93 3.21 -4.29
N HIS A 170 5.26 3.35 -4.33
CA HIS A 170 6.01 3.64 -3.11
C HIS A 170 5.79 5.09 -2.63
N CYS A 171 5.57 6.05 -3.56
CA CYS A 171 5.21 7.41 -3.16
C CYS A 171 3.83 7.46 -2.49
N LEU A 172 2.87 6.62 -2.94
CA LEU A 172 1.57 6.51 -2.27
C LEU A 172 1.71 6.03 -0.83
N ARG A 173 2.52 5.02 -0.62
CA ARG A 173 2.78 4.51 0.74
C ARG A 173 3.50 5.54 1.62
N ALA A 174 4.42 6.32 1.06
CA ALA A 174 5.03 7.45 1.75
C ALA A 174 3.98 8.53 2.09
N THR A 175 3.03 8.77 1.18
CA THR A 175 1.90 9.69 1.39
C THR A 175 1.03 9.24 2.56
N ALA A 176 0.66 7.95 2.63
CA ALA A 176 -0.10 7.42 3.76
C ALA A 176 0.65 7.62 5.09
N ALA A 177 1.93 7.28 5.14
CA ALA A 177 2.73 7.43 6.35
C ALA A 177 2.83 8.90 6.80
N THR A 178 3.08 9.82 5.86
CA THR A 178 3.16 11.26 6.13
C THR A 178 1.82 11.81 6.57
N HIS A 179 0.72 11.43 5.90
CA HIS A 179 -0.64 11.83 6.24
C HIS A 179 -1.02 11.44 7.67
N HIS A 180 -0.82 10.17 8.03
CA HIS A 180 -1.15 9.69 9.37
C HIS A 180 -0.23 10.28 10.45
N ALA A 181 1.06 10.43 10.18
CA ALA A 181 1.99 11.10 11.09
C ALA A 181 1.59 12.56 11.32
N TYR A 182 1.21 13.29 10.26
CA TYR A 182 0.71 14.67 10.34
C TYR A 182 -0.57 14.77 11.16
N ASN A 183 -1.49 13.80 11.00
CA ASN A 183 -2.75 13.72 11.73
C ASN A 183 -2.63 13.16 13.16
N GLY A 184 -1.42 12.96 13.66
CA GLY A 184 -1.20 12.67 15.08
C GLY A 184 -1.08 11.19 15.43
N LEU A 185 -1.08 10.27 14.43
CA LEU A 185 -0.90 8.85 14.72
C LEU A 185 0.46 8.59 15.39
N GLY A 186 0.43 7.91 16.55
CA GLY A 186 1.64 7.60 17.32
C GLY A 186 2.63 6.70 16.59
N VAL A 187 3.90 6.74 16.99
CA VAL A 187 4.99 6.02 16.31
C VAL A 187 4.77 4.51 16.25
N VAL A 188 4.25 3.91 17.34
CA VAL A 188 3.97 2.47 17.42
C VAL A 188 2.81 2.09 16.49
N SER A 189 1.72 2.86 16.52
CA SER A 189 0.55 2.64 15.66
C SER A 189 0.91 2.85 14.18
N LEU A 190 1.73 3.85 13.85
CA LEU A 190 2.22 4.07 12.49
C LEU A 190 3.12 2.92 12.03
N GLN A 191 4.00 2.41 12.90
CA GLN A 191 4.83 1.24 12.61
C GLN A 191 3.96 0.01 12.30
N ALA A 192 2.96 -0.25 13.14
CA ALA A 192 2.02 -1.36 12.98
C ALA A 192 1.22 -1.24 11.67
N LEU A 193 0.56 -0.11 11.44
CA LEU A 193 -0.20 0.16 10.22
C LEU A 193 0.64 -0.07 8.96
N MET A 194 1.86 0.44 8.96
CA MET A 194 2.77 0.34 7.81
C MET A 194 3.47 -1.02 7.75
N GLY A 195 3.41 -1.88 8.76
CA GLY A 195 4.13 -3.16 8.82
C GLY A 195 5.64 -2.97 8.66
N TRP A 196 6.24 -2.06 9.42
CA TRP A 196 7.69 -1.84 9.46
C TRP A 196 8.33 -2.63 10.60
N ARG A 197 9.47 -3.28 10.34
CA ARG A 197 10.23 -4.00 11.39
C ARG A 197 10.88 -3.07 12.42
N LYS A 198 11.31 -1.88 11.97
CA LYS A 198 12.10 -0.95 12.80
C LYS A 198 11.26 0.27 13.14
N LEU A 199 11.14 0.57 14.43
CA LEU A 199 10.48 1.77 14.95
C LEU A 199 11.11 3.05 14.38
N ALA A 200 12.43 3.08 14.24
CA ALA A 200 13.18 4.18 13.64
C ALA A 200 12.71 4.57 12.21
N THR A 201 12.02 3.66 11.51
CA THR A 201 11.42 4.00 10.21
C THR A 201 10.19 4.87 10.39
N ALA A 202 9.33 4.59 11.37
CA ALA A 202 8.16 5.41 11.69
C ALA A 202 8.56 6.77 12.27
N GLU A 203 9.57 6.80 13.14
CA GLU A 203 10.09 8.04 13.75
C GLU A 203 10.50 9.09 12.71
N LYS A 204 11.07 8.66 11.57
CA LYS A 204 11.46 9.58 10.48
C LYS A 204 10.28 10.40 9.97
N TYR A 205 9.10 9.77 9.81
CA TYR A 205 7.89 10.46 9.34
C TYR A 205 7.33 11.41 10.40
N LEU A 206 7.41 11.06 11.67
CA LEU A 206 6.94 11.90 12.78
C LEU A 206 7.82 13.14 12.97
N ARG A 207 9.14 13.00 12.87
CA ARG A 207 10.08 14.13 12.99
C ARG A 207 9.90 15.16 11.88
N LEU A 208 9.51 14.72 10.69
CA LEU A 208 9.41 15.57 9.50
C LEU A 208 8.02 16.19 9.33
N SER A 209 6.99 15.63 9.98
CA SER A 209 5.62 16.10 9.76
C SER A 209 5.35 17.50 10.30
N GLY A 210 6.08 17.97 11.33
CA GLY A 210 5.84 19.26 11.99
C GLY A 210 4.41 19.44 12.52
N GLY A 211 3.46 18.72 11.94
CA GLY A 211 2.03 18.85 12.22
C GLY A 211 1.66 18.49 13.65
N ARG A 212 2.32 17.49 14.25
CA ARG A 212 2.12 17.15 15.67
C ARG A 212 2.53 18.30 16.59
N THR A 213 3.71 18.86 16.32
CA THR A 213 4.21 20.02 17.11
C THR A 213 3.29 21.21 16.94
N LYS A 214 2.83 21.52 15.73
CA LYS A 214 1.87 22.60 15.48
C LYS A 214 0.58 22.37 16.25
N ARG A 215 0.00 21.16 16.19
CA ARG A 215 -1.24 20.82 16.89
C ARG A 215 -1.07 20.90 18.39
N ALA A 216 -0.01 20.30 18.95
CA ALA A 216 0.27 20.36 20.38
C ALA A 216 0.46 21.80 20.87
N LEU A 217 1.07 22.68 20.05
CA LEU A 217 1.17 24.09 20.38
C LEU A 217 -0.18 24.79 20.35
N HIS A 218 -1.05 24.50 19.37
CA HIS A 218 -2.42 25.03 19.37
C HIS A 218 -3.21 24.57 20.61
N GLU A 219 -3.16 23.27 20.94
CA GLU A 219 -3.85 22.72 22.13
C GLU A 219 -3.34 23.30 23.46
N LEU A 220 -2.10 23.84 23.49
CA LEU A 220 -1.52 24.45 24.68
C LEU A 220 -1.84 25.96 24.82
N TYR A 221 -2.08 26.63 23.69
CA TYR A 221 -2.18 28.10 23.67
C TYR A 221 -3.52 28.63 23.14
N ASP A 222 -4.46 27.78 22.72
CA ASP A 222 -5.86 28.07 22.45
C ASP A 222 -6.72 27.73 23.66
#